data_92f4976cda498f38bb2ec04bed13fbdf
#
_entry.id   92f4976cda498f38bb2ec04bed13fbdf
#
_cell.length_a   1.000
_cell.length_b   1.000
_cell.length_c   1.000
_cell.angle_alpha   90.00
_cell.angle_beta   90.00
_cell.angle_gamma   90.00
#
_symmetry.space_group_name_H-M   'P 1'
#
loop_
_entity.id
_entity.type
_entity.pdbx_description
1 polymer ?
#
loop_
_entity_poly.entity_id
_entity_poly.type
_entity_poly.pdbx_seq_one_letter_code
_entity_poly.pdbx_strand_id
1 'polypeptide(L)'
;MVMENKADVVIVGAGIIGCAISYYLSKRGKSVIVLEGSDNIGNGGSSRNGGGVRQSGRDPRELPLAMYGIKELWPTLSEELGVNCEYHKEGNLRLGKTPEHLKIL
;
A
#
# COMPACT_ATOMS: atom_id res chain seq x y z
N MET A 1 -34.10 9.23 2.01
CA MET A 1 -33.13 8.13 1.95
C MET A 1 -32.64 7.89 3.38
N VAL A 2 -33.04 6.79 4.00
CA VAL A 2 -32.53 6.43 5.33
C VAL A 2 -31.12 5.92 5.11
N MET A 3 -30.11 6.65 5.54
CA MET A 3 -28.75 6.13 5.56
C MET A 3 -28.70 5.02 6.61
N GLU A 4 -28.46 3.78 6.18
CA GLU A 4 -28.15 2.71 7.12
C GLU A 4 -26.81 3.00 7.78
N ASN A 5 -26.84 3.42 9.03
CA ASN A 5 -25.64 3.65 9.84
C ASN A 5 -25.08 2.33 10.41
N LYS A 6 -25.15 1.25 9.63
CA LYS A 6 -24.67 -0.09 10.03
C LYS A 6 -23.79 -0.67 8.95
N ALA A 7 -22.67 -1.22 9.36
CA ALA A 7 -21.78 -1.97 8.49
C ALA A 7 -21.13 -3.12 9.28
N ASP A 8 -20.66 -4.15 8.59
CA ASP A 8 -19.85 -5.22 9.20
C ASP A 8 -18.56 -4.68 9.78
N VAL A 9 -17.96 -3.68 9.10
CA VAL A 9 -16.68 -3.08 9.48
C VAL A 9 -16.72 -1.56 9.29
N VAL A 10 -16.19 -0.84 10.27
CA VAL A 10 -15.92 0.60 10.18
C VAL A 10 -14.42 0.81 10.18
N ILE A 11 -13.91 1.54 9.20
CA ILE A 11 -12.49 1.89 9.06
C ILE A 11 -12.33 3.38 9.32
N VAL A 12 -11.39 3.74 10.17
CA VAL A 12 -11.05 5.14 10.45
C VAL A 12 -9.78 5.51 9.69
N GLY A 13 -9.93 6.44 8.76
CA GLY A 13 -8.88 6.94 7.88
C GLY A 13 -8.93 6.35 6.47
N ALA A 14 -8.99 7.21 5.46
CA ALA A 14 -8.98 6.87 4.04
C ALA A 14 -7.59 7.10 3.40
N GLY A 15 -6.53 6.72 4.10
CA GLY A 15 -5.19 6.54 3.51
C GLY A 15 -5.11 5.22 2.75
N ILE A 16 -3.95 4.93 2.15
CA ILE A 16 -3.78 3.70 1.35
C ILE A 16 -4.11 2.43 2.13
N ILE A 17 -3.79 2.37 3.42
CA ILE A 17 -4.09 1.21 4.26
C ILE A 17 -5.60 1.03 4.42
N GLY A 18 -6.32 2.10 4.80
CA GLY A 18 -7.78 2.05 4.96
C GLY A 18 -8.49 1.72 3.66
N CYS A 19 -8.07 2.32 2.55
CA CYS A 19 -8.61 2.03 1.22
C CYS A 19 -8.37 0.57 0.81
N ALA A 20 -7.17 0.04 1.02
CA ALA A 20 -6.84 -1.35 0.70
C ALA A 20 -7.67 -2.33 1.55
N ILE A 21 -7.80 -2.09 2.86
CA ILE A 21 -8.62 -2.93 3.74
C ILE A 21 -10.09 -2.90 3.27
N SER A 22 -10.63 -1.72 2.99
CA SER A 22 -12.00 -1.56 2.48
C SER A 22 -12.22 -2.35 1.20
N TYR A 23 -11.30 -2.22 0.23
CA TYR A 23 -11.36 -2.92 -1.04
C TYR A 23 -11.41 -4.44 -0.86
N TYR A 24 -10.46 -5.01 -0.13
CA TYR A 24 -10.40 -6.47 0.06
C TYR A 24 -11.53 -7.03 0.93
N LEU A 25 -12.05 -6.28 1.90
CA LEU A 25 -13.23 -6.68 2.65
C LEU A 25 -14.49 -6.67 1.77
N SER A 26 -14.65 -5.64 0.94
CA SER A 26 -15.76 -5.56 -0.01
C SER A 26 -15.74 -6.70 -1.03
N LYS A 27 -14.56 -7.09 -1.52
CA LYS A 27 -14.39 -8.29 -2.37
C LYS A 27 -14.83 -9.60 -1.68
N ARG A 28 -14.81 -9.61 -0.35
CA ARG A 28 -15.27 -10.74 0.47
C ARG A 28 -16.74 -10.62 0.90
N GLY A 29 -17.48 -9.71 0.27
CA GLY A 29 -18.91 -9.50 0.54
C GLY A 29 -19.22 -8.82 1.87
N LYS A 30 -18.25 -8.14 2.49
CA LYS A 30 -18.46 -7.38 3.73
C LYS A 30 -18.93 -5.96 3.39
N SER A 31 -19.90 -5.46 4.15
CA SER A 31 -20.27 -4.07 4.13
C SER A 31 -19.25 -3.25 4.93
N VAL A 32 -18.74 -2.17 4.33
CA VAL A 32 -17.68 -1.35 4.93
C VAL A 32 -18.05 0.12 4.88
N ILE A 33 -17.86 0.81 6.01
CA ILE A 33 -17.91 2.27 6.10
C ILE A 33 -16.49 2.77 6.36
N VAL A 34 -16.02 3.71 5.54
CA VAL A 34 -14.74 4.39 5.77
C VAL A 34 -15.02 5.81 6.23
N LEU A 35 -14.45 6.18 7.38
CA LEU A 35 -14.54 7.52 7.96
C LEU A 35 -13.23 8.26 7.73
N GLU A 36 -13.29 9.41 7.06
CA GLU A 36 -12.14 10.29 6.84
C GLU A 36 -12.38 11.66 7.50
N GLY A 37 -11.39 12.15 8.21
CA GLY A 37 -11.48 13.42 8.93
C GLY A 37 -11.04 14.64 8.12
N SER A 38 -10.43 14.44 6.95
CA SER A 38 -10.02 15.51 6.04
C SER A 38 -10.96 15.60 4.83
N ASP A 39 -10.89 16.72 4.11
CA ASP A 39 -11.69 16.94 2.89
C ASP A 39 -11.31 16.04 1.72
N ASN A 40 -10.14 15.42 1.77
CA ASN A 40 -9.61 14.57 0.69
C ASN A 40 -9.08 13.24 1.23
N ILE A 41 -9.38 12.17 0.52
CA ILE A 41 -8.77 10.85 0.78
C ILE A 41 -7.26 10.89 0.50
N GLY A 42 -6.49 10.09 1.22
CA GLY A 42 -5.04 9.99 1.03
C GLY A 42 -4.24 11.22 1.47
N ASN A 43 -4.84 12.19 2.13
CA ASN A 43 -4.21 13.49 2.46
C ASN A 43 -3.10 13.41 3.54
N GLY A 44 -2.82 12.25 4.07
CA GLY A 44 -1.74 12.01 5.06
C GLY A 44 -0.45 11.49 4.44
N GLY A 45 0.15 10.50 5.09
CA GLY A 45 1.38 9.83 4.63
C GLY A 45 1.28 9.18 3.26
N SER A 46 0.07 8.83 2.82
CA SER A 46 -0.16 8.18 1.51
C SER A 46 0.18 9.08 0.32
N SER A 47 0.02 10.39 0.44
CA SER A 47 0.37 11.36 -0.60
C SER A 47 1.74 12.01 -0.41
N ARG A 48 2.44 11.71 0.68
CA ARG A 48 3.70 12.37 1.08
C ARG A 48 4.87 11.41 1.16
N ASN A 49 4.84 10.33 0.40
CA ASN A 49 5.91 9.36 0.34
C ASN A 49 6.65 9.44 -1.01
N GLY A 50 7.81 8.81 -1.09
CA GLY A 50 8.63 8.80 -2.30
C GLY A 50 8.24 7.73 -3.33
N GLY A 51 7.13 7.03 -3.17
CA GLY A 51 6.63 6.01 -4.11
C GLY A 51 7.52 4.76 -4.25
N GLY A 52 8.42 4.52 -3.31
CA GLY A 52 9.38 3.42 -3.43
C GLY A 52 8.81 2.05 -3.03
N VAL A 53 8.56 1.18 -4.01
CA VAL A 53 8.27 -0.24 -3.79
C VAL A 53 9.59 -1.01 -3.83
N ARG A 54 10.19 -1.29 -2.68
CA ARG A 54 11.55 -1.81 -2.58
C ARG A 54 11.67 -3.03 -1.68
N GLN A 55 12.62 -3.90 -2.00
CA GLN A 55 13.08 -4.96 -1.11
C GLN A 55 14.36 -4.58 -0.34
N SER A 56 15.27 -3.85 -0.98
CA SER A 56 16.56 -3.49 -0.40
C SER A 56 16.43 -2.52 0.78
N GLY A 57 17.22 -2.71 1.84
CA GLY A 57 17.23 -1.87 3.04
C GLY A 57 15.94 -1.92 3.85
N ARG A 58 15.21 -3.03 3.80
CA ARG A 58 14.08 -3.31 4.70
C ARG A 58 14.54 -4.07 5.93
N ASP A 59 13.78 -3.92 7.01
CA ASP A 59 13.89 -4.79 8.16
C ASP A 59 13.63 -6.25 7.72
N PRO A 60 14.48 -7.22 8.11
CA PRO A 60 14.27 -8.62 7.74
C PRO A 60 12.91 -9.20 8.15
N ARG A 61 12.28 -8.66 9.19
CA ARG A 61 10.94 -9.07 9.64
C ARG A 61 9.83 -8.65 8.69
N GLU A 62 10.02 -7.53 7.99
CA GLU A 62 9.06 -7.01 7.00
C GLU A 62 9.28 -7.58 5.60
N LEU A 63 10.49 -8.07 5.33
CA LEU A 63 10.90 -8.47 3.99
C LEU A 63 9.99 -9.52 3.35
N PRO A 64 9.54 -10.59 4.05
CA PRO A 64 8.65 -11.59 3.45
C PRO A 64 7.34 -10.98 2.93
N LEU A 65 6.74 -10.06 3.69
CA LEU A 65 5.51 -9.38 3.29
C LEU A 65 5.74 -8.42 2.12
N ALA A 66 6.85 -7.68 2.15
CA ALA A 66 7.23 -6.80 1.05
C ALA A 66 7.46 -7.58 -0.25
N MET A 67 8.14 -8.74 -0.17
CA MET A 67 8.38 -9.60 -1.33
C MET A 67 7.11 -10.21 -1.89
N TYR A 68 6.15 -10.57 -1.03
CA TYR A 68 4.83 -10.99 -1.49
C TYR A 68 4.15 -9.86 -2.31
N GLY A 69 4.11 -8.64 -1.77
CA GLY A 69 3.56 -7.49 -2.49
C GLY A 69 4.24 -7.25 -3.85
N ILE A 70 5.57 -7.29 -3.89
CA ILE A 70 6.36 -7.06 -5.11
C ILE A 70 6.13 -8.13 -6.18
N LYS A 71 5.98 -9.39 -5.77
CA LYS A 71 5.84 -10.52 -6.70
C LYS A 71 4.41 -10.76 -7.13
N GLU A 72 3.47 -10.66 -6.19
CA GLU A 72 2.09 -11.14 -6.38
C GLU A 72 1.08 -10.01 -6.59
N LEU A 73 1.27 -8.85 -5.93
CA LEU A 73 0.27 -7.78 -5.98
C LEU A 73 0.59 -6.71 -7.02
N TRP A 74 1.75 -6.08 -6.93
CA TRP A 74 2.10 -4.94 -7.78
C TRP A 74 2.05 -5.22 -9.29
N PRO A 75 2.49 -6.40 -9.79
CA PRO A 75 2.47 -6.67 -11.24
C PRO A 75 1.08 -6.66 -11.88
N THR A 76 0.06 -7.00 -11.12
CA THR A 76 -1.32 -7.12 -11.61
C THR A 76 -2.27 -6.04 -11.08
N LEU A 77 -1.78 -5.18 -10.18
CA LEU A 77 -2.63 -4.24 -9.46
C LEU A 77 -3.33 -3.24 -10.38
N SER A 78 -2.65 -2.76 -11.42
CA SER A 78 -3.24 -1.83 -12.38
C SER A 78 -4.41 -2.47 -13.14
N GLU A 79 -4.29 -3.73 -13.53
CA GLU A 79 -5.35 -4.48 -14.19
C GLU A 79 -6.51 -4.74 -13.22
N GLU A 80 -6.21 -5.18 -12.00
CA GLU A 80 -7.20 -5.46 -10.97
C GLU A 80 -8.03 -4.24 -10.60
N LEU A 81 -7.41 -3.06 -10.52
CA LEU A 81 -8.09 -1.80 -10.16
C LEU A 81 -8.67 -1.05 -11.36
N GLY A 82 -8.33 -1.45 -12.58
CA GLY A 82 -8.76 -0.77 -13.81
C GLY A 82 -8.15 0.62 -14.01
N VAL A 83 -7.02 0.92 -13.34
CA VAL A 83 -6.30 2.20 -13.42
C VAL A 83 -4.80 1.95 -13.49
N ASN A 84 -4.06 2.83 -14.17
CA ASN A 84 -2.61 2.75 -14.17
C ASN A 84 -2.04 3.18 -12.82
N CYS A 85 -1.46 2.24 -12.07
CA CYS A 85 -0.81 2.49 -10.79
C CYS A 85 0.63 3.01 -10.94
N GLU A 86 1.08 3.28 -12.16
CA GLU A 86 2.43 3.77 -12.48
C GLU A 86 3.55 2.91 -11.85
N TYR A 87 3.34 1.60 -11.80
CA TYR A 87 4.32 0.66 -11.28
C TYR A 87 5.40 0.36 -12.31
N HIS A 88 6.62 0.84 -12.03
CA HIS A 88 7.81 0.64 -12.86
C HIS A 88 8.78 -0.31 -12.17
N LYS A 89 9.17 -1.39 -12.85
CA LYS A 89 10.06 -2.43 -12.31
C LYS A 89 11.47 -2.28 -12.90
N GLU A 90 12.11 -1.16 -12.66
CA GLU A 90 13.44 -0.84 -13.22
C GLU A 90 14.60 -1.15 -12.25
N GLY A 91 14.27 -1.63 -11.06
CA GLY A 91 15.25 -1.97 -10.04
C GLY A 91 15.60 -0.83 -9.10
N ASN A 92 16.52 -1.10 -8.19
CA ASN A 92 17.03 -0.14 -7.21
C ASN A 92 18.54 -0.30 -7.08
N LEU A 93 19.27 0.80 -7.24
CA LEU A 93 20.72 0.83 -7.10
C LEU A 93 21.09 1.38 -5.72
N ARG A 94 21.94 0.65 -5.02
CA ARG A 94 22.56 1.09 -3.77
C ARG A 94 24.07 1.12 -3.93
N LEU A 95 24.68 2.21 -3.46
CA LEU A 95 26.10 2.46 -3.59
C LEU A 95 26.79 2.38 -2.23
N GLY A 96 27.85 1.59 -2.15
CA GLY A 96 28.78 1.54 -1.03
C GLY A 96 30.11 2.20 -1.39
N LYS A 97 30.65 3.06 -0.52
CA LYS A 97 31.95 3.70 -0.70
C LYS A 97 33.08 3.00 0.06
N THR A 98 32.75 2.19 1.05
CA THR A 98 33.74 1.50 1.89
C THR A 98 33.38 0.03 2.02
N PRO A 99 34.37 -0.84 2.39
CA PRO A 99 34.08 -2.26 2.66
C PRO A 99 32.99 -2.49 3.72
N GLU A 100 32.88 -1.59 4.70
CA GLU A 100 31.85 -1.64 5.74
C GLU A 100 30.45 -1.37 5.14
N HIS A 101 30.33 -0.41 4.22
CA HIS A 101 29.10 -0.15 3.50
C HIS A 101 28.65 -1.35 2.69
N LEU A 102 29.60 -2.07 2.04
CA LEU A 102 29.27 -3.24 1.23
C LEU A 102 28.75 -4.42 2.05
N LYS A 103 29.10 -4.51 3.35
CA LYS A 103 28.56 -5.54 4.24
C LYS A 103 27.09 -5.32 4.62
N ILE A 104 26.61 -4.08 4.48
CA ILE A 104 25.25 -3.69 4.85
C ILE A 104 24.32 -3.73 3.63
N LEU A 105 24.88 -3.76 2.42
CA LEU A 105 24.13 -3.83 1.15
C LEU A 105 23.66 -5.24 0.82
#